data_2fbac621f3986d089d946d0dc6e647f0
#
_entry.id   2fbac621f3986d089d946d0dc6e647f0
#
_cell.length_a   1.000
_cell.length_b   1.000
_cell.length_c   1.000
_cell.angle_alpha   90.00
_cell.angle_beta   90.00
_cell.angle_gamma   90.00
#
_symmetry.space_group_name_H-M   'P 1'
#
loop_
_entity.id
_entity.type
_entity.pdbx_description
1 polymer ?
#
loop_
_entity_poly.entity_id
_entity_poly.type
_entity_poly.pdbx_seq_one_letter_code
_entity_poly.pdbx_strand_id
1 'polypeptide(L)'
;MTSSYEIVDHEYDVVVIGAGGAGLRATLGAAQAGLKTACVTKVFPTRSHTVAAQGGISAALGNMSEDDWRWHMYDTVKGSDWLGDQDAIEYLCKNAPAAVYELEHWGVPFSRTE
;
A
#
# COMPACT_ATOMS: atom_id res chain seq x y z
N MET A 1 -22.81 -31.47 24.17
CA MET A 1 -22.25 -30.28 24.85
C MET A 1 -22.79 -29.07 24.13
N THR A 2 -23.66 -28.31 24.77
CA THR A 2 -24.12 -27.03 24.21
C THR A 2 -22.93 -26.06 24.24
N SER A 3 -22.57 -25.49 23.08
CA SER A 3 -21.52 -24.45 23.02
C SER A 3 -21.97 -23.27 23.89
N SER A 4 -21.07 -22.77 24.73
CA SER A 4 -21.35 -21.65 25.66
C SER A 4 -21.39 -20.28 24.93
N TYR A 5 -21.28 -20.25 23.62
CA TYR A 5 -21.27 -19.04 22.79
C TYR A 5 -21.94 -19.31 21.44
N GLU A 6 -22.52 -18.27 20.88
CA GLU A 6 -23.11 -18.27 19.55
C GLU A 6 -22.01 -18.14 18.49
N ILE A 7 -22.08 -18.96 17.44
CA ILE A 7 -21.22 -18.85 16.26
C ILE A 7 -22.02 -18.12 15.20
N VAL A 8 -21.45 -17.01 14.72
CA VAL A 8 -22.02 -16.23 13.61
C VAL A 8 -21.12 -16.41 12.38
N ASP A 9 -21.67 -17.00 11.33
CA ASP A 9 -20.97 -17.21 10.08
C ASP A 9 -21.13 -16.01 9.15
N HIS A 10 -20.02 -15.60 8.53
CA HIS A 10 -19.97 -14.56 7.52
C HIS A 10 -19.35 -15.08 6.25
N GLU A 11 -19.95 -14.76 5.11
CA GLU A 11 -19.47 -15.21 3.79
C GLU A 11 -19.04 -14.02 2.92
N TYR A 12 -17.87 -14.11 2.33
CA TYR A 12 -17.28 -13.11 1.46
C TYR A 12 -16.57 -13.78 0.27
N ASP A 13 -16.49 -13.07 -0.87
CA ASP A 13 -15.71 -13.50 -2.03
C ASP A 13 -14.20 -13.38 -1.76
N VAL A 14 -13.80 -12.34 -1.02
CA VAL A 14 -12.41 -12.06 -0.67
C VAL A 14 -12.31 -11.66 0.79
N VAL A 15 -11.33 -12.22 1.49
CA VAL A 15 -10.95 -11.82 2.84
C VAL A 15 -9.49 -11.37 2.84
N VAL A 16 -9.25 -10.11 3.18
CA VAL A 16 -7.92 -9.52 3.32
C VAL A 16 -7.54 -9.50 4.79
N ILE A 17 -6.40 -10.07 5.13
CA ILE A 17 -5.88 -10.09 6.51
C ILE A 17 -4.83 -8.99 6.67
N GLY A 18 -5.19 -7.97 7.43
CA GLY A 18 -4.37 -6.80 7.72
C GLY A 18 -4.87 -5.53 7.01
N ALA A 19 -5.01 -4.43 7.76
CA ALA A 19 -5.47 -3.14 7.27
C ALA A 19 -4.37 -2.05 7.33
N GLY A 20 -3.14 -2.41 6.99
CA GLY A 20 -2.10 -1.46 6.62
C GLY A 20 -2.29 -0.97 5.19
N GLY A 21 -1.36 -0.18 4.66
CA GLY A 21 -1.47 0.39 3.31
C GLY A 21 -1.70 -0.65 2.22
N ALA A 22 -0.96 -1.75 2.25
CA ALA A 22 -1.11 -2.85 1.29
C ALA A 22 -2.48 -3.52 1.38
N GLY A 23 -2.93 -3.84 2.60
CA GLY A 23 -4.22 -4.51 2.81
C GLY A 23 -5.40 -3.61 2.46
N LEU A 24 -5.36 -2.33 2.80
CA LEU A 24 -6.39 -1.36 2.42
C LEU A 24 -6.45 -1.19 0.89
N ARG A 25 -5.29 -1.11 0.21
CA ARG A 25 -5.27 -1.03 -1.26
C ARG A 25 -5.83 -2.29 -1.92
N ALA A 26 -5.49 -3.47 -1.40
CA ALA A 26 -6.04 -4.74 -1.89
C ALA A 26 -7.56 -4.83 -1.67
N THR A 27 -8.03 -4.43 -0.48
CA THR A 27 -9.46 -4.38 -0.14
C THR A 27 -10.22 -3.46 -1.09
N LEU A 28 -9.69 -2.25 -1.33
CA LEU A 28 -10.28 -1.30 -2.27
C LEU A 28 -10.34 -1.87 -3.69
N GLY A 29 -9.24 -2.46 -4.17
CA GLY A 29 -9.19 -3.06 -5.51
C GLY A 29 -10.19 -4.20 -5.70
N ALA A 30 -10.31 -5.08 -4.70
CA ALA A 30 -11.30 -6.16 -4.74
C ALA A 30 -12.74 -5.61 -4.73
N ALA A 31 -13.03 -4.61 -3.90
CA ALA A 31 -14.34 -3.97 -3.86
C ALA A 31 -14.67 -3.23 -5.18
N GLN A 32 -13.70 -2.54 -5.79
CA GLN A 32 -13.87 -1.90 -7.10
C GLN A 32 -14.15 -2.91 -8.22
N ALA A 33 -13.64 -4.15 -8.08
CA ALA A 33 -13.94 -5.25 -9.00
C ALA A 33 -15.34 -5.87 -8.77
N GLY A 34 -16.13 -5.32 -7.84
CA GLY A 34 -17.48 -5.77 -7.54
C GLY A 34 -17.55 -6.98 -6.60
N LEU A 35 -16.45 -7.37 -5.97
CA LEU A 35 -16.39 -8.51 -5.06
C LEU A 35 -16.83 -8.10 -3.65
N LYS A 36 -17.62 -8.95 -2.98
CA LYS A 36 -17.97 -8.79 -1.57
C LYS A 36 -16.71 -9.05 -0.73
N THR A 37 -16.14 -7.98 -0.19
CA THR A 37 -14.81 -8.02 0.42
C THR A 37 -14.87 -7.72 1.92
N ALA A 38 -14.18 -8.52 2.73
CA ALA A 38 -13.91 -8.23 4.12
C ALA A 38 -12.44 -7.91 4.33
N CYS A 39 -12.16 -6.95 5.21
CA CYS A 39 -10.81 -6.68 5.71
C CYS A 39 -10.78 -6.95 7.21
N VAL A 40 -10.01 -7.95 7.62
CA VAL A 40 -9.84 -8.34 9.02
C VAL A 40 -8.54 -7.77 9.55
N THR A 41 -8.60 -7.05 10.64
CA THR A 41 -7.42 -6.39 11.22
C THR A 41 -7.36 -6.55 12.73
N LYS A 42 -6.16 -6.65 13.27
CA LYS A 42 -5.91 -6.73 14.71
C LYS A 42 -6.22 -5.40 15.42
N VAL A 43 -5.90 -4.29 14.77
CA VAL A 43 -6.08 -2.93 15.31
C VAL A 43 -6.81 -2.07 14.30
N PHE A 44 -7.35 -0.94 14.74
CA PHE A 44 -7.99 0.01 13.84
C PHE A 44 -7.00 0.48 12.75
N PRO A 45 -7.43 0.63 11.48
CA PRO A 45 -6.51 0.92 10.35
C PRO A 45 -5.59 2.12 10.56
N THR A 46 -6.05 3.17 11.26
CA THR A 46 -5.23 4.35 11.59
C THR A 46 -4.12 4.08 12.60
N ARG A 47 -4.00 2.86 13.11
CA ARG A 47 -2.91 2.41 13.98
C ARG A 47 -1.84 1.62 13.24
N SER A 48 -1.94 1.51 11.92
CA SER A 48 -0.95 0.81 11.10
C SER A 48 0.38 1.56 11.03
N HIS A 49 1.46 0.83 10.74
CA HIS A 49 2.76 1.45 10.48
C HIS A 49 2.75 2.38 9.27
N THR A 50 1.90 2.14 8.29
CA THR A 50 1.71 3.05 7.15
C THR A 50 1.26 4.43 7.60
N VAL A 51 0.32 4.51 8.54
CA VAL A 51 -0.15 5.79 9.11
C VAL A 51 0.89 6.40 10.05
N ALA A 52 1.64 5.58 10.78
CA ALA A 52 2.68 6.03 11.70
C ALA A 52 3.97 6.50 11.00
N ALA A 53 4.15 6.19 9.72
CA ALA A 53 5.31 6.61 8.95
C ALA A 53 5.34 8.13 8.78
N GLN A 54 6.53 8.72 8.89
CA GLN A 54 6.75 10.18 8.80
C GLN A 54 7.58 10.59 7.57
N GLY A 55 8.18 9.62 6.87
CA GLY A 55 9.11 9.87 5.76
C GLY A 55 8.44 10.14 4.41
N GLY A 56 7.14 10.00 4.30
CA GLY A 56 6.43 10.15 3.05
C GLY A 56 6.58 8.93 2.11
N ILE A 57 6.46 9.18 0.82
CA ILE A 57 6.54 8.16 -0.24
C ILE A 57 7.61 8.59 -1.24
N SER A 58 8.59 7.72 -1.49
CA SER A 58 9.61 7.94 -2.52
C SER A 58 9.08 7.51 -3.88
N ALA A 59 9.16 8.41 -4.86
CA ALA A 59 8.83 8.13 -6.25
C ALA A 59 9.56 9.09 -7.18
N ALA A 60 10.02 8.60 -8.31
CA ALA A 60 10.70 9.40 -9.33
C ALA A 60 9.67 10.17 -10.17
N LEU A 61 9.15 11.28 -9.64
CA LEU A 61 8.12 12.09 -10.29
C LEU A 61 8.67 13.02 -11.39
N GLY A 62 9.92 13.43 -11.28
CA GLY A 62 10.53 14.39 -12.21
C GLY A 62 9.90 15.78 -12.21
N ASN A 63 9.19 16.17 -11.16
CA ASN A 63 8.43 17.41 -11.08
C ASN A 63 9.23 18.62 -10.58
N MET A 64 10.36 18.40 -9.94
CA MET A 64 11.25 19.47 -9.43
C MET A 64 12.59 19.50 -10.16
N SER A 65 13.08 18.37 -10.62
CA SER A 65 14.32 18.19 -11.36
C SER A 65 14.19 16.96 -12.25
N GLU A 66 15.13 16.78 -13.18
CA GLU A 66 15.22 15.52 -13.91
C GLU A 66 15.35 14.35 -12.96
N ASP A 67 14.54 13.31 -13.18
CA ASP A 67 14.52 12.11 -12.36
C ASP A 67 14.14 10.89 -13.21
N ASP A 68 14.55 9.70 -12.79
CA ASP A 68 14.26 8.45 -13.49
C ASP A 68 14.03 7.34 -12.48
N TRP A 69 13.01 6.53 -12.68
CA TRP A 69 12.69 5.40 -11.80
C TRP A 69 13.84 4.38 -11.70
N ARG A 70 14.77 4.33 -12.68
CA ARG A 70 15.94 3.46 -12.64
C ARG A 70 16.96 3.94 -11.61
N TRP A 71 17.06 5.26 -11.37
CA TRP A 71 17.89 5.81 -10.31
C TRP A 71 17.29 5.45 -8.95
N HIS A 72 15.97 5.59 -8.80
CA HIS A 72 15.26 5.14 -7.61
C HIS A 72 15.46 3.62 -7.37
N MET A 73 15.38 2.80 -8.42
CA MET A 73 15.66 1.36 -8.34
C MET A 73 17.10 1.09 -7.88
N TYR A 74 18.09 1.76 -8.47
CA TYR A 74 19.48 1.60 -8.08
C TYR A 74 19.71 1.93 -6.61
N ASP A 75 19.20 3.05 -6.14
CA ASP A 75 19.31 3.48 -4.74
C ASP A 75 18.62 2.49 -3.79
N THR A 76 17.49 1.95 -4.18
CA THR A 76 16.74 0.95 -3.38
C THR A 76 17.49 -0.38 -3.31
N VAL A 77 18.02 -0.88 -4.42
CA VAL A 77 18.84 -2.10 -4.45
C VAL A 77 20.08 -1.93 -3.59
N LYS A 78 20.78 -0.80 -3.74
CA LYS A 78 21.97 -0.47 -2.93
C LYS A 78 21.61 -0.31 -1.45
N GLY A 79 20.51 0.37 -1.13
CA GLY A 79 20.05 0.58 0.25
C GLY A 79 19.60 -0.70 0.95
N SER A 80 19.22 -1.72 0.20
CA SER A 80 18.94 -3.07 0.71
C SER A 80 20.16 -3.98 0.82
N ASP A 81 21.38 -3.42 0.73
CA ASP A 81 22.65 -4.16 0.74
C ASP A 81 22.70 -5.28 -0.33
N TRP A 82 22.05 -5.08 -1.47
CA TRP A 82 21.91 -6.05 -2.58
C TRP A 82 21.18 -7.35 -2.21
N LEU A 83 20.49 -7.38 -1.05
CA LEU A 83 19.75 -8.54 -0.57
C LEU A 83 18.27 -8.52 -0.98
N GLY A 84 17.77 -7.40 -1.47
CA GLY A 84 16.38 -7.25 -1.90
C GLY A 84 16.06 -8.06 -3.16
N ASP A 85 14.81 -8.46 -3.31
CA ASP A 85 14.28 -9.02 -4.57
C ASP A 85 14.27 -7.92 -5.63
N GLN A 86 15.17 -8.03 -6.62
CA GLN A 86 15.36 -6.98 -7.62
C GLN A 86 14.20 -6.84 -8.58
N ASP A 87 13.46 -7.90 -8.88
CA ASP A 87 12.27 -7.85 -9.72
C ASP A 87 11.13 -7.11 -9.01
N ALA A 88 10.96 -7.37 -7.70
CA ALA A 88 10.00 -6.66 -6.88
C ALA A 88 10.36 -5.16 -6.73
N ILE A 89 11.65 -4.85 -6.56
CA ILE A 89 12.15 -3.47 -6.49
C ILE A 89 11.94 -2.74 -7.82
N GLU A 90 12.24 -3.37 -8.95
CA GLU A 90 11.96 -2.80 -10.28
C GLU A 90 10.47 -2.47 -10.43
N TYR A 91 9.61 -3.43 -10.14
CA TYR A 91 8.17 -3.24 -10.20
C TYR A 91 7.70 -2.07 -9.34
N LEU A 92 8.17 -2.00 -8.08
CA LEU A 92 7.84 -0.93 -7.15
C LEU A 92 8.28 0.44 -7.70
N CYS A 93 9.56 0.60 -8.04
CA CYS A 93 10.11 1.89 -8.46
C CYS A 93 9.49 2.39 -9.77
N LYS A 94 9.23 1.48 -10.71
CA LYS A 94 8.60 1.79 -11.99
C LYS A 94 7.15 2.24 -11.85
N ASN A 95 6.41 1.67 -10.91
CA ASN A 95 4.99 1.96 -10.70
C ASN A 95 4.73 3.02 -9.61
N ALA A 96 5.72 3.37 -8.79
CA ALA A 96 5.57 4.33 -7.70
C ALA A 96 5.03 5.70 -8.16
N PRO A 97 5.46 6.29 -9.29
CA PRO A 97 4.90 7.56 -9.76
C PRO A 97 3.38 7.48 -9.99
N ALA A 98 2.92 6.44 -10.66
CA ALA A 98 1.49 6.25 -10.92
C ALA A 98 0.70 6.07 -9.62
N ALA A 99 1.25 5.33 -8.64
CA ALA A 99 0.63 5.15 -7.34
C ALA A 99 0.52 6.46 -6.54
N VAL A 100 1.50 7.35 -6.62
CA VAL A 100 1.44 8.66 -5.97
C VAL A 100 0.35 9.52 -6.58
N TYR A 101 0.23 9.57 -7.90
CA TYR A 101 -0.85 10.30 -8.57
C TYR A 101 -2.23 9.71 -8.26
N GLU A 102 -2.35 8.37 -8.17
CA GLU A 102 -3.60 7.72 -7.77
C GLU A 102 -4.02 8.16 -6.36
N LEU A 103 -3.08 8.16 -5.40
CA LEU A 103 -3.33 8.63 -4.04
C LEU A 103 -3.72 10.10 -3.99
N GLU A 104 -3.07 10.95 -4.77
CA GLU A 104 -3.43 12.37 -4.88
C GLU A 104 -4.86 12.55 -5.41
N HIS A 105 -5.25 11.81 -6.44
CA HIS A 105 -6.61 11.84 -6.99
C HIS A 105 -7.65 11.34 -5.99
N TRP A 106 -7.26 10.48 -5.04
CA TRP A 106 -8.14 10.06 -3.94
C TRP A 106 -8.19 11.06 -2.79
N GLY A 107 -7.47 12.16 -2.88
CA GLY A 107 -7.52 13.26 -1.93
C GLY A 107 -6.43 13.25 -0.86
N VAL A 108 -5.34 12.50 -1.03
CA VAL A 108 -4.19 12.59 -0.12
C VAL A 108 -3.53 13.96 -0.29
N PRO A 109 -3.48 14.80 0.77
CA PRO A 109 -2.94 16.15 0.70
C PRO A 109 -1.42 16.12 0.82
N PHE A 110 -0.72 15.78 -0.26
CA PHE A 110 0.73 15.85 -0.28
C PHE A 110 1.23 17.28 -0.08
N SER A 111 2.33 17.43 0.66
CA SER A 111 3.02 18.70 0.80
C SER A 111 3.56 19.17 -0.56
N ARG A 112 3.47 20.46 -0.83
CA ARG A 112 3.97 21.08 -2.05
C ARG A 112 5.04 22.11 -1.71
N THR A 113 5.98 22.29 -2.61
CA THR A 113 6.93 23.42 -2.57
C THR A 113 6.24 24.67 -3.13
N GLU A 114 6.65 25.82 -2.66
CA GLU A 114 6.26 27.15 -3.18
C GLU A 114 6.82 27.38 -4.59
#